data_54d85127d3706348e94f89d39b4d9407
#
_entry.id   54d85127d3706348e94f89d39b4d9407
#
_cell.length_a   1.000
_cell.length_b   1.000
_cell.length_c   1.000
_cell.angle_alpha   90.00
_cell.angle_beta   90.00
_cell.angle_gamma   90.00
#
_symmetry.space_group_name_H-M   'P 1'
#
loop_
_entity.id
_entity.type
_entity.pdbx_description
1 polymer ?
#
loop_
_entity_poly.entity_id
_entity_poly.type
_entity_poly.pdbx_seq_one_letter_code
_entity_poly.pdbx_strand_id
1 'polypeptide(L)'
;VEEPENHIAPQLLGKVILNLTKTAALSNAQIVLASHSASIIKRIDATTIRYFKTEENDHSVVKEILLPDKNDEKYKYIKGAIEAYPEIYFSRMVVLGEGESEQIVIPYMLDKVYENADVLGISIAPLGGRHVNYFWKLLNDLNIPYITLLDLDRERYGGGWGRIKYVIEQLLHI
;
A
#
# COMPACT_ATOMS: atom_id res chain seq x y z
N VAL A 1 -1.62 -3.34 -22.97
CA VAL A 1 -2.99 -3.64 -22.52
C VAL A 1 -3.40 -2.53 -21.58
N GLU A 2 -4.50 -1.87 -21.85
CA GLU A 2 -5.03 -0.75 -21.08
C GLU A 2 -6.32 -1.20 -20.37
N GLU A 3 -6.38 -0.94 -19.07
CA GLU A 3 -7.52 -1.18 -18.18
C GLU A 3 -8.26 -2.51 -18.43
N PRO A 4 -7.59 -3.66 -18.33
CA PRO A 4 -8.22 -4.96 -18.63
C PRO A 4 -9.37 -5.30 -17.67
N GLU A 5 -9.45 -4.63 -16.51
CA GLU A 5 -10.51 -4.80 -15.52
C GLU A 5 -11.86 -4.24 -15.95
N ASN A 6 -11.93 -3.28 -16.86
CA ASN A 6 -13.18 -2.55 -17.17
C ASN A 6 -14.29 -3.42 -17.76
N HIS A 7 -13.94 -4.56 -18.36
CA HIS A 7 -14.91 -5.44 -19.03
C HIS A 7 -14.85 -6.89 -18.55
N ILE A 8 -14.12 -7.14 -17.45
CA ILE A 8 -13.88 -8.50 -16.95
C ILE A 8 -14.29 -8.60 -15.48
N ALA A 9 -15.07 -9.61 -15.15
CA ALA A 9 -15.42 -9.87 -13.77
C ALA A 9 -14.16 -10.07 -12.90
N PRO A 10 -14.07 -9.49 -11.68
CA PRO A 10 -12.86 -9.50 -10.87
C PRO A 10 -12.25 -10.89 -10.61
N GLN A 11 -13.08 -11.93 -10.50
CA GLN A 11 -12.62 -13.30 -10.32
C GLN A 11 -11.92 -13.88 -11.57
N LEU A 12 -12.16 -13.33 -12.75
CA LEU A 12 -11.51 -13.77 -14.00
C LEU A 12 -10.18 -13.04 -14.26
N LEU A 13 -9.95 -11.89 -13.62
CA LEU A 13 -8.72 -11.11 -13.79
C LEU A 13 -7.46 -11.94 -13.51
N GLY A 14 -7.50 -12.79 -12.48
CA GLY A 14 -6.37 -13.68 -12.17
C GLY A 14 -6.00 -14.61 -13.33
N LYS A 15 -6.99 -15.14 -14.05
CA LYS A 15 -6.77 -15.99 -15.22
C LYS A 15 -6.18 -15.21 -16.39
N VAL A 16 -6.65 -13.98 -16.59
CA VAL A 16 -6.14 -13.09 -17.65
C VAL A 16 -4.68 -12.74 -17.39
N ILE A 17 -4.36 -12.26 -16.18
CA ILE A 17 -2.98 -11.92 -15.80
C ILE A 17 -2.05 -13.12 -15.93
N LEU A 18 -2.47 -14.30 -15.45
CA LEU A 18 -1.69 -15.54 -15.59
C LEU A 18 -1.41 -15.90 -17.06
N ASN A 19 -2.41 -15.78 -17.91
CA ASN A 19 -2.25 -16.07 -19.34
C ASN A 19 -1.33 -15.06 -20.02
N LEU A 20 -1.46 -13.77 -19.73
CA LEU A 20 -0.57 -12.72 -20.23
C LEU A 20 0.88 -13.01 -19.82
N THR A 21 1.12 -13.30 -18.54
CA THR A 21 2.46 -13.61 -18.03
C THR A 21 3.07 -14.84 -18.71
N LYS A 22 2.27 -15.91 -18.89
CA LYS A 22 2.72 -17.13 -19.60
C LYS A 22 3.04 -16.84 -21.07
N THR A 23 2.20 -16.06 -21.73
CA THR A 23 2.41 -15.70 -23.14
C THR A 23 3.68 -14.87 -23.31
N ALA A 24 3.93 -13.90 -22.43
CA ALA A 24 5.15 -13.12 -22.42
C ALA A 24 6.40 -14.01 -22.31
N ALA A 25 6.38 -14.94 -21.36
CA ALA A 25 7.50 -15.85 -21.12
C ALA A 25 7.78 -16.78 -22.32
N LEU A 26 6.72 -17.31 -22.96
CA LEU A 26 6.85 -18.22 -24.11
C LEU A 26 7.29 -17.50 -25.37
N SER A 27 6.86 -16.25 -25.57
CA SER A 27 7.10 -15.49 -26.79
C SER A 27 8.33 -14.59 -26.72
N ASN A 28 9.10 -14.64 -25.65
CA ASN A 28 10.19 -13.70 -25.36
C ASN A 28 9.74 -12.23 -25.56
N ALA A 29 8.53 -11.94 -25.11
CA ALA A 29 7.86 -10.66 -25.29
C ALA A 29 7.70 -9.92 -23.95
N GLN A 30 7.62 -8.61 -24.01
CA GLN A 30 7.27 -7.78 -22.87
C GLN A 30 5.80 -7.38 -22.95
N ILE A 31 5.09 -7.46 -21.81
CA ILE A 31 3.73 -6.95 -21.68
C ILE A 31 3.74 -5.76 -20.75
N VAL A 32 3.24 -4.62 -21.23
CA VAL A 32 2.96 -3.43 -20.42
C VAL A 32 1.45 -3.36 -20.20
N LEU A 33 1.05 -3.22 -18.95
CA LEU A 33 -0.34 -3.15 -18.53
C LEU A 33 -0.55 -1.84 -17.76
N ALA A 34 -1.47 -1.00 -18.23
CA ALA A 34 -1.91 0.19 -17.51
C ALA A 34 -3.23 -0.12 -16.77
N SER A 35 -3.31 0.23 -15.51
CA SER A 35 -4.48 -0.01 -14.68
C SER A 35 -4.51 0.92 -13.46
N HIS A 36 -5.70 1.22 -12.99
CA HIS A 36 -5.95 1.90 -11.70
C HIS A 36 -6.66 0.98 -10.69
N SER A 37 -6.65 -0.33 -10.94
CA SER A 37 -7.38 -1.30 -10.13
C SER A 37 -6.53 -1.96 -9.05
N ALA A 38 -6.94 -1.84 -7.80
CA ALA A 38 -6.39 -2.58 -6.67
C ALA A 38 -6.42 -4.12 -6.90
N SER A 39 -7.42 -4.59 -7.65
CA SER A 39 -7.54 -6.01 -8.01
C SER A 39 -6.43 -6.51 -8.93
N ILE A 40 -5.84 -5.65 -9.75
CA ILE A 40 -4.69 -5.98 -10.58
C ILE A 40 -3.43 -6.05 -9.72
N ILE A 41 -3.21 -5.04 -8.87
CA ILE A 41 -2.02 -4.97 -8.00
C ILE A 41 -1.84 -6.24 -7.16
N LYS A 42 -2.92 -6.78 -6.61
CA LYS A 42 -2.90 -8.05 -5.84
C LYS A 42 -2.37 -9.26 -6.63
N ARG A 43 -2.29 -9.20 -7.96
CA ARG A 43 -2.04 -10.34 -8.85
C ARG A 43 -0.74 -10.26 -9.63
N ILE A 44 -0.01 -9.17 -9.49
CA ILE A 44 1.27 -8.95 -10.16
C ILE A 44 2.41 -8.91 -9.15
N ASP A 45 3.62 -9.13 -9.61
CA ASP A 45 4.80 -8.96 -8.75
C ASP A 45 5.03 -7.46 -8.49
N ALA A 46 5.11 -7.08 -7.21
CA ALA A 46 5.27 -5.71 -6.79
C ALA A 46 6.50 -5.01 -7.40
N THR A 47 7.56 -5.76 -7.69
CA THR A 47 8.78 -5.23 -8.33
C THR A 47 8.57 -4.80 -9.77
N THR A 48 7.49 -5.28 -10.39
CA THR A 48 7.13 -4.90 -11.77
C THR A 48 6.26 -3.66 -11.86
N ILE A 49 5.77 -3.18 -10.73
CA ILE A 49 4.90 -2.01 -10.67
C ILE A 49 5.72 -0.74 -10.94
N ARG A 50 5.17 0.10 -11.81
CA ARG A 50 5.62 1.46 -12.06
C ARG A 50 4.48 2.40 -11.69
N TYR A 51 4.65 3.11 -10.59
CA TYR A 51 3.65 4.03 -10.06
C TYR A 51 3.82 5.41 -10.69
N PHE A 52 2.79 5.86 -11.40
CA PHE A 52 2.77 7.17 -12.03
C PHE A 52 2.03 8.15 -11.13
N LYS A 53 2.67 9.26 -10.82
CA LYS A 53 2.08 10.36 -10.05
C LYS A 53 2.28 11.68 -10.78
N THR A 54 1.23 12.50 -10.85
CA THR A 54 1.34 13.87 -11.31
C THR A 54 1.72 14.76 -10.13
N GLU A 55 2.77 15.55 -10.27
CA GLU A 55 3.21 16.56 -9.30
C GLU A 55 2.56 17.92 -9.59
N GLU A 56 2.71 18.89 -8.65
CA GLU A 56 2.07 20.21 -8.71
C GLU A 56 2.37 21.02 -9.98
N ASN A 57 3.43 20.69 -10.71
CA ASN A 57 3.82 21.35 -11.96
C ASN A 57 3.33 20.62 -13.23
N ASP A 58 2.32 19.78 -13.14
CA ASP A 58 1.80 18.93 -14.22
C ASP A 58 2.84 17.96 -14.83
N HIS A 59 3.95 17.73 -14.13
CA HIS A 59 4.92 16.73 -14.53
C HIS A 59 4.58 15.37 -13.93
N SER A 60 4.55 14.34 -14.77
CA SER A 60 4.39 12.97 -14.28
C SER A 60 5.74 12.40 -13.87
N VAL A 61 5.81 11.89 -12.65
CA VAL A 61 6.97 11.15 -12.14
C VAL A 61 6.63 9.67 -12.04
N VAL A 62 7.65 8.83 -12.28
CA VAL A 62 7.52 7.38 -12.14
C VAL A 62 8.25 6.96 -10.88
N LYS A 63 7.55 6.25 -10.02
CA LYS A 63 8.10 5.65 -8.80
C LYS A 63 8.12 4.12 -8.93
N GLU A 64 9.12 3.51 -8.34
CA GLU A 64 9.26 2.05 -8.28
C GLU A 64 9.09 1.56 -6.85
N ILE A 65 8.55 0.37 -6.69
CA ILE A 65 8.47 -0.28 -5.39
C ILE A 65 9.80 -0.99 -5.14
N LEU A 66 10.58 -0.48 -4.21
CA LEU A 66 11.86 -1.05 -3.81
C LEU A 66 11.61 -2.10 -2.72
N LEU A 67 11.68 -3.36 -3.09
CA LEU A 67 11.63 -4.46 -2.13
C LEU A 67 13.04 -4.81 -1.64
N PRO A 68 13.19 -5.20 -0.37
CA PRO A 68 14.42 -5.81 0.14
C PRO A 68 14.77 -7.11 -0.58
N ASP A 69 15.93 -7.69 -0.28
CA ASP A 69 16.29 -9.01 -0.77
C ASP A 69 15.22 -10.06 -0.35
N LYS A 70 14.94 -11.03 -1.23
CA LYS A 70 13.94 -12.09 -0.99
C LYS A 70 14.24 -12.93 0.26
N ASN A 71 15.50 -12.98 0.68
CA ASN A 71 15.93 -13.68 1.87
C ASN A 71 15.81 -12.84 3.16
N ASP A 72 15.53 -11.54 3.06
CA ASP A 72 15.23 -10.68 4.21
C ASP A 72 13.80 -10.94 4.70
N GLU A 73 13.63 -11.13 6.00
CA GLU A 73 12.29 -11.26 6.59
C GLU A 73 11.39 -10.07 6.23
N LYS A 74 11.96 -8.89 6.10
CA LYS A 74 11.29 -7.66 5.68
C LYS A 74 10.56 -7.80 4.34
N TYR A 75 11.12 -8.59 3.41
CA TYR A 75 10.50 -8.84 2.10
C TYR A 75 9.07 -9.38 2.22
N LYS A 76 8.87 -10.37 3.11
CA LYS A 76 7.56 -11.00 3.32
C LYS A 76 6.53 -10.02 3.87
N TYR A 77 6.96 -9.14 4.79
CA TYR A 77 6.07 -8.15 5.39
C TYR A 77 5.66 -7.06 4.41
N ILE A 78 6.60 -6.49 3.65
CA ILE A 78 6.29 -5.46 2.65
C ILE A 78 5.42 -6.05 1.54
N LYS A 79 5.77 -7.23 1.03
CA LYS A 79 4.98 -7.92 0.02
C LYS A 79 3.57 -8.21 0.52
N GLY A 80 3.45 -8.77 1.72
CA GLY A 80 2.16 -9.06 2.35
C GLY A 80 1.30 -7.79 2.55
N ALA A 81 1.94 -6.69 2.92
CA ALA A 81 1.28 -5.39 3.04
C ALA A 81 0.72 -4.88 1.71
N ILE A 82 1.52 -4.96 0.64
CA ILE A 82 1.11 -4.58 -0.71
C ILE A 82 -0.10 -5.42 -1.17
N GLU A 83 -0.06 -6.72 -0.90
CA GLU A 83 -1.13 -7.64 -1.28
C GLU A 83 -2.40 -7.47 -0.44
N ALA A 84 -2.27 -7.11 0.84
CA ALA A 84 -3.39 -6.94 1.76
C ALA A 84 -4.17 -5.65 1.52
N TYR A 85 -3.47 -4.55 1.27
CA TYR A 85 -4.06 -3.20 1.17
C TYR A 85 -3.66 -2.49 -0.13
N PRO A 86 -3.96 -3.06 -1.31
CA PRO A 86 -3.53 -2.48 -2.59
C PRO A 86 -4.24 -1.16 -2.93
N GLU A 87 -5.35 -0.85 -2.28
CA GLU A 87 -6.05 0.44 -2.41
C GLU A 87 -5.21 1.63 -1.96
N ILE A 88 -4.25 1.44 -1.06
CA ILE A 88 -3.38 2.52 -0.58
C ILE A 88 -2.59 3.19 -1.71
N TYR A 89 -2.30 2.47 -2.79
CA TYR A 89 -1.58 3.03 -3.95
C TYR A 89 -2.37 4.12 -4.68
N PHE A 90 -3.69 4.09 -4.57
CA PHE A 90 -4.59 5.03 -5.23
C PHE A 90 -5.15 6.09 -4.29
N SER A 91 -4.70 6.06 -3.03
CA SER A 91 -5.21 6.97 -2.00
C SER A 91 -4.53 8.33 -2.07
N ARG A 92 -5.28 9.37 -1.77
CA ARG A 92 -4.73 10.71 -1.56
C ARG A 92 -3.99 10.83 -0.23
N MET A 93 -4.43 10.06 0.76
CA MET A 93 -3.81 9.93 2.08
C MET A 93 -4.10 8.56 2.66
N VAL A 94 -3.16 8.03 3.44
CA VAL A 94 -3.31 6.75 4.14
C VAL A 94 -3.29 6.98 5.64
N VAL A 95 -4.24 6.37 6.35
CA VAL A 95 -4.22 6.28 7.81
C VAL A 95 -3.80 4.86 8.18
N LEU A 96 -2.66 4.76 8.84
CA LEU A 96 -2.12 3.50 9.34
C LEU A 96 -2.57 3.33 10.80
N GLY A 97 -3.32 2.28 11.09
CA GLY A 97 -3.80 1.93 12.43
C GLY A 97 -3.16 0.66 12.96
N GLU A 98 -3.30 0.35 14.24
CA GLU A 98 -2.81 -0.91 14.80
C GLU A 98 -3.75 -2.08 14.54
N GLY A 99 -5.05 -1.86 14.55
CA GLY A 99 -6.04 -2.92 14.46
C GLY A 99 -7.24 -2.62 13.56
N GLU A 100 -8.15 -3.57 13.51
CA GLU A 100 -9.38 -3.46 12.71
C GLU A 100 -10.37 -2.41 13.28
N SER A 101 -10.22 -2.04 14.55
CA SER A 101 -11.01 -0.98 15.19
C SER A 101 -10.90 0.35 14.46
N GLU A 102 -9.69 0.70 14.02
CA GLU A 102 -9.44 1.93 13.27
C GLU A 102 -10.15 1.95 11.92
N GLN A 103 -10.26 0.80 11.25
CA GLN A 103 -11.01 0.67 10.00
C GLN A 103 -12.52 0.94 10.16
N ILE A 104 -13.06 0.71 11.35
CA ILE A 104 -14.48 0.92 11.64
C ILE A 104 -14.70 2.33 12.16
N VAL A 105 -13.88 2.76 13.13
CA VAL A 105 -14.10 4.00 13.87
C VAL A 105 -13.73 5.24 13.06
N ILE A 106 -12.58 5.21 12.35
CA ILE A 106 -12.09 6.40 11.64
C ILE A 106 -13.03 6.83 10.51
N PRO A 107 -13.53 5.94 9.62
CA PRO A 107 -14.50 6.34 8.60
C PRO A 107 -15.77 6.94 9.22
N TYR A 108 -16.27 6.35 10.30
CA TYR A 108 -17.44 6.86 11.00
C TYR A 108 -17.20 8.26 11.58
N MET A 109 -16.02 8.51 12.14
CA MET A 109 -15.66 9.84 12.68
C MET A 109 -15.54 10.87 11.55
N LEU A 110 -14.89 10.51 10.44
CA LEU A 110 -14.75 11.40 9.29
C LEU A 110 -16.13 11.79 8.72
N ASP A 111 -17.01 10.82 8.55
CA ASP A 111 -18.39 11.05 8.06
C ASP A 111 -19.20 12.00 8.95
N LYS A 112 -18.91 12.04 10.25
CA LYS A 112 -19.59 12.95 11.20
C LYS A 112 -19.04 14.37 11.20
N VAL A 113 -17.78 14.56 10.88
CA VAL A 113 -17.07 15.86 11.05
C VAL A 113 -16.84 16.55 9.71
N TYR A 114 -16.60 15.78 8.64
CA TYR A 114 -16.25 16.27 7.31
C TYR A 114 -17.10 15.62 6.22
N GLU A 115 -16.56 14.58 5.61
CA GLU A 115 -17.14 13.79 4.55
C GLU A 115 -16.68 12.33 4.67
N ASN A 116 -17.33 11.44 3.93
CA ASN A 116 -16.97 10.03 3.88
C ASN A 116 -15.50 9.86 3.45
N ALA A 117 -14.79 8.93 4.07
CA ALA A 117 -13.38 8.64 3.80
C ALA A 117 -13.11 8.36 2.31
N ASP A 118 -14.02 7.64 1.63
CA ASP A 118 -13.89 7.34 0.20
C ASP A 118 -13.97 8.61 -0.66
N VAL A 119 -14.86 9.54 -0.32
CA VAL A 119 -14.97 10.84 -1.02
C VAL A 119 -13.71 11.67 -0.84
N LEU A 120 -13.10 11.61 0.35
CA LEU A 120 -11.83 12.29 0.64
C LEU A 120 -10.63 11.59 0.01
N GLY A 121 -10.78 10.37 -0.49
CA GLY A 121 -9.69 9.54 -1.00
C GLY A 121 -8.75 9.05 0.11
N ILE A 122 -9.28 8.80 1.29
CA ILE A 122 -8.52 8.33 2.46
C ILE A 122 -8.71 6.83 2.62
N SER A 123 -7.61 6.07 2.58
CA SER A 123 -7.61 4.65 2.92
C SER A 123 -7.09 4.41 4.31
N ILE A 124 -7.68 3.43 5.01
CA ILE A 124 -7.30 3.06 6.37
C ILE A 124 -6.77 1.63 6.34
N ALA A 125 -5.50 1.44 6.73
CA ALA A 125 -4.83 0.15 6.75
C ALA A 125 -4.41 -0.23 8.17
N PRO A 126 -4.99 -1.29 8.76
CA PRO A 126 -4.56 -1.83 10.05
C PRO A 126 -3.30 -2.67 9.87
N LEU A 127 -2.24 -2.37 10.60
CA LEU A 127 -0.92 -2.93 10.38
C LEU A 127 -0.44 -3.91 11.46
N GLY A 128 -1.21 -4.11 12.52
CA GLY A 128 -0.80 -4.97 13.63
C GLY A 128 0.41 -4.46 14.43
N GLY A 129 0.73 -3.18 14.36
CA GLY A 129 1.64 -2.45 15.25
C GLY A 129 3.15 -2.73 15.16
N ARG A 130 3.60 -3.88 14.67
CA ARG A 130 5.01 -4.28 14.77
C ARG A 130 5.88 -3.96 13.55
N HIS A 131 5.28 -3.68 12.41
CA HIS A 131 5.99 -3.54 11.13
C HIS A 131 5.62 -2.27 10.38
N VAL A 132 5.14 -1.27 11.09
CA VAL A 132 4.67 0.01 10.54
C VAL A 132 5.77 0.76 9.77
N ASN A 133 7.02 0.61 10.19
CA ASN A 133 8.18 1.22 9.55
C ASN A 133 8.35 0.80 8.07
N TYR A 134 7.91 -0.39 7.68
CA TYR A 134 7.96 -0.81 6.28
C TYR A 134 6.92 -0.09 5.42
N PHE A 135 5.75 0.19 6.00
CA PHE A 135 4.76 1.03 5.35
C PHE A 135 5.20 2.48 5.23
N TRP A 136 5.84 3.02 6.27
CA TRP A 136 6.39 4.37 6.19
C TRP A 136 7.38 4.50 5.05
N LYS A 137 8.31 3.54 4.92
CA LYS A 137 9.25 3.53 3.81
C LYS A 137 8.54 3.43 2.47
N LEU A 138 7.61 2.48 2.30
CA LEU A 138 6.85 2.30 1.08
C LEU A 138 6.09 3.57 0.68
N LEU A 139 5.37 4.18 1.62
CA LEU A 139 4.57 5.38 1.36
C LEU A 139 5.45 6.60 1.07
N ASN A 140 6.61 6.73 1.73
CA ASN A 140 7.60 7.75 1.41
C ASN A 140 8.20 7.56 0.02
N ASP A 141 8.60 6.34 -0.35
CA ASP A 141 9.16 6.03 -1.67
C ASP A 141 8.16 6.38 -2.80
N LEU A 142 6.86 6.16 -2.53
CA LEU A 142 5.78 6.50 -3.46
C LEU A 142 5.27 7.94 -3.33
N ASN A 143 5.79 8.69 -2.36
CA ASN A 143 5.35 10.06 -2.05
C ASN A 143 3.83 10.14 -1.76
N ILE A 144 3.29 9.16 -1.03
CA ILE A 144 1.90 9.12 -0.58
C ILE A 144 1.83 9.65 0.85
N PRO A 145 1.06 10.72 1.13
CA PRO A 145 0.91 11.25 2.48
C PRO A 145 0.27 10.22 3.41
N TYR A 146 0.74 10.15 4.66
CA TYR A 146 0.18 9.24 5.64
C TYR A 146 0.17 9.81 7.06
N ILE A 147 -0.73 9.27 7.86
CA ILE A 147 -0.81 9.47 9.31
C ILE A 147 -0.76 8.10 9.95
N THR A 148 -0.07 7.98 11.09
CA THR A 148 0.00 6.72 11.83
C THR A 148 -0.57 6.89 13.23
N LEU A 149 -1.45 5.99 13.61
CA LEU A 149 -2.02 5.86 14.95
C LEU A 149 -1.46 4.59 15.58
N LEU A 150 -0.78 4.73 16.68
CA LEU A 150 -0.18 3.62 17.42
C LEU A 150 -0.60 3.69 18.89
N ASP A 151 -0.94 2.54 19.46
CA ASP A 151 -1.26 2.43 20.88
C ASP A 151 0.00 2.63 21.73
N LEU A 152 -0.14 3.39 22.79
CA LEU A 152 0.99 3.67 23.70
C LEU A 152 1.38 2.47 24.54
N ASP A 153 0.46 1.52 24.78
CA ASP A 153 0.66 0.26 25.51
C ASP A 153 1.39 0.44 26.87
N ARG A 154 1.01 1.43 27.66
CA ARG A 154 1.75 1.88 28.85
C ARG A 154 2.10 0.77 29.85
N GLU A 155 1.26 -0.24 29.96
CA GLU A 155 1.39 -1.34 30.92
C GLU A 155 2.03 -2.60 30.35
N ARG A 156 2.45 -2.56 29.08
CA ARG A 156 3.08 -3.70 28.40
C ARG A 156 4.59 -3.54 28.30
N TYR A 157 5.31 -4.65 28.25
CA TYR A 157 6.76 -4.63 28.01
C TYR A 157 7.07 -3.95 26.67
N GLY A 158 7.93 -2.93 26.71
CA GLY A 158 8.27 -2.12 25.53
C GLY A 158 7.25 -1.02 25.21
N GLY A 159 6.17 -0.87 26.00
CA GLY A 159 5.19 0.20 25.86
C GLY A 159 5.62 1.52 26.48
N GLY A 160 4.74 2.52 26.49
CA GLY A 160 4.99 3.84 27.02
C GLY A 160 6.17 4.52 26.32
N TRP A 161 7.16 4.96 27.07
CA TRP A 161 8.37 5.60 26.53
C TRP A 161 9.16 4.71 25.59
N GLY A 162 9.15 3.38 25.79
CA GLY A 162 9.78 2.41 24.89
C GLY A 162 9.15 2.46 23.49
N ARG A 163 7.82 2.58 23.41
CA ARG A 163 7.10 2.72 22.14
C ARG A 163 7.46 4.03 21.44
N ILE A 164 7.47 5.14 22.16
CA ILE A 164 7.85 6.45 21.62
C ILE A 164 9.28 6.43 21.08
N LYS A 165 10.22 5.89 21.86
CA LYS A 165 11.61 5.76 21.42
C LYS A 165 11.74 4.93 20.16
N TYR A 166 11.08 3.76 20.10
CA TYR A 166 11.06 2.93 18.90
C TYR A 166 10.55 3.70 17.66
N VAL A 167 9.43 4.41 17.78
CA VAL A 167 8.87 5.19 16.68
C VAL A 167 9.86 6.24 16.18
N ILE A 168 10.48 7.01 17.10
CA ILE A 168 11.45 8.03 16.74
C ILE A 168 12.67 7.41 16.04
N GLU A 169 13.20 6.31 16.58
CA GLU A 169 14.34 5.60 15.98
C GLU A 169 14.02 5.12 14.55
N GLN A 170 12.82 4.57 14.33
CA GLN A 170 12.43 4.13 13.00
C GLN A 170 12.25 5.30 12.01
N LEU A 171 11.69 6.43 12.46
CA LEU A 171 11.51 7.62 11.61
C LEU A 171 12.83 8.27 11.22
N LEU A 172 13.88 8.16 12.06
CA LEU A 172 15.21 8.68 11.73
C LEU A 172 15.94 7.87 10.64
N HIS A 173 15.44 6.68 10.31
CA HIS A 173 16.02 5.79 9.28
C HIS A 173 15.23 5.80 7.95
N ILE A 174 14.22 6.63 7.84
CA ILE A 174 13.38 6.82 6.65
C ILE A 174 13.71 8.15 5.98
#